data_e620cc9f8c977d3581f37be090e23151
#
_entry.id   e620cc9f8c977d3581f37be090e23151
#
_cell.length_a   1.000
_cell.length_b   1.000
_cell.length_c   1.000
_cell.angle_alpha   90.00
_cell.angle_beta   90.00
_cell.angle_gamma   90.00
#
_symmetry.space_group_name_H-M   'P 1'
#
loop_
_entity.id
_entity.type
_entity.pdbx_description
1 polymer ?
#
loop_
_entity_poly.entity_id
_entity_poly.type
_entity_poly.pdbx_seq_one_letter_code
_entity_poly.pdbx_strand_id
1 'polypeptide(L)'
;MSTPQTTNQSIKTKELKMKNTNKGFTLIELIMVTIILGILAAVAIPRYMTSVQKAEEAAEDAVINSIKAGLATHATEKLMENGRRSWPTNPWDALETKPAGWTNDNANAADDGQWRFTTSTANITHMRGDGTLVHWDYDKGTNTGGNSDATGSLGVREDGAGS
;
A
#
# COMPACT_ATOMS: atom_id res chain seq x y z
N MET A 1 -29.19 -92.93 -19.21
CA MET A 1 -28.57 -91.66 -19.68
C MET A 1 -29.44 -90.54 -19.12
N SER A 2 -29.00 -89.96 -18.01
CA SER A 2 -29.75 -88.92 -17.29
C SER A 2 -29.08 -87.56 -17.59
N THR A 3 -29.82 -86.67 -18.15
CA THR A 3 -29.42 -85.25 -18.36
C THR A 3 -29.58 -84.43 -17.09
N PRO A 4 -28.60 -83.62 -16.68
CA PRO A 4 -28.78 -82.75 -15.52
C PRO A 4 -29.51 -81.45 -15.90
N GLN A 5 -30.52 -81.14 -15.09
CA GLN A 5 -31.23 -79.87 -15.16
C GLN A 5 -30.39 -78.73 -14.60
N THR A 6 -30.18 -77.72 -15.40
CA THR A 6 -29.54 -76.48 -14.99
C THR A 6 -30.54 -75.54 -14.31
N THR A 7 -30.40 -75.34 -13.02
CA THR A 7 -31.20 -74.39 -12.24
C THR A 7 -30.70 -72.97 -12.46
N ASN A 8 -31.46 -72.17 -13.16
CA ASN A 8 -31.17 -70.74 -13.41
C ASN A 8 -31.58 -69.90 -12.18
N GLN A 9 -30.58 -69.55 -11.38
CA GLN A 9 -30.77 -68.62 -10.27
C GLN A 9 -30.78 -67.17 -10.80
N SER A 10 -31.97 -66.54 -10.79
CA SER A 10 -32.16 -65.13 -11.08
C SER A 10 -31.58 -64.26 -9.94
N ILE A 11 -30.47 -63.59 -10.18
CA ILE A 11 -29.88 -62.65 -9.26
C ILE A 11 -30.72 -61.38 -9.30
N LYS A 12 -31.51 -61.12 -8.24
CA LYS A 12 -32.22 -59.88 -8.02
C LYS A 12 -31.22 -58.79 -7.63
N THR A 13 -30.80 -58.00 -8.58
CA THR A 13 -30.04 -56.75 -8.31
C THR A 13 -30.97 -55.77 -7.56
N LYS A 14 -30.59 -55.54 -6.31
CA LYS A 14 -31.26 -54.53 -5.44
C LYS A 14 -30.76 -53.16 -5.87
N GLU A 15 -31.53 -52.42 -6.65
CA GLU A 15 -31.24 -51.04 -6.96
C GLU A 15 -31.20 -50.21 -5.68
N LEU A 16 -30.05 -49.77 -5.31
CA LEU A 16 -29.83 -48.76 -4.26
C LEU A 16 -30.28 -47.41 -4.80
N LYS A 17 -31.54 -47.06 -4.54
CA LYS A 17 -32.09 -45.73 -4.83
C LYS A 17 -31.36 -44.70 -3.98
N MET A 18 -30.32 -44.07 -4.51
CA MET A 18 -29.66 -42.92 -3.87
C MET A 18 -30.72 -41.82 -3.71
N LYS A 19 -31.11 -41.56 -2.47
CA LYS A 19 -31.99 -40.48 -2.12
C LYS A 19 -31.20 -39.17 -2.23
N ASN A 20 -31.33 -38.51 -3.37
CA ASN A 20 -30.70 -37.24 -3.64
C ASN A 20 -31.42 -36.17 -2.78
N THR A 21 -30.88 -35.85 -1.59
CA THR A 21 -31.35 -34.82 -0.69
C THR A 21 -30.70 -33.48 -1.00
N ASN A 22 -30.80 -33.03 -2.23
CA ASN A 22 -30.45 -31.63 -2.57
C ASN A 22 -31.54 -30.73 -1.99
N LYS A 23 -31.38 -30.32 -0.74
CA LYS A 23 -32.17 -29.24 -0.15
C LYS A 23 -31.62 -27.94 -0.74
N GLY A 24 -32.35 -27.36 -1.70
CA GLY A 24 -32.07 -26.01 -2.18
C GLY A 24 -32.38 -24.99 -1.08
N PHE A 25 -31.65 -23.88 -1.09
CA PHE A 25 -31.96 -22.76 -0.21
C PHE A 25 -33.34 -22.17 -0.52
N THR A 26 -34.06 -21.77 0.51
CA THR A 26 -35.28 -21.01 0.33
C THR A 26 -34.99 -19.56 -0.03
N LEU A 27 -35.89 -18.91 -0.77
CA LEU A 27 -35.74 -17.50 -1.14
C LEU A 27 -35.66 -16.61 0.09
N ILE A 28 -36.36 -16.94 1.17
CA ILE A 28 -36.35 -16.19 2.42
C ILE A 28 -34.98 -16.28 3.13
N GLU A 29 -34.34 -17.46 3.13
CA GLU A 29 -32.99 -17.63 3.70
C GLU A 29 -31.97 -16.76 2.97
N LEU A 30 -32.04 -16.69 1.64
CA LEU A 30 -31.17 -15.84 0.85
C LEU A 30 -31.39 -14.35 1.17
N ILE A 31 -32.66 -13.91 1.24
CA ILE A 31 -32.98 -12.51 1.56
C ILE A 31 -32.51 -12.15 2.98
N MET A 32 -32.73 -13.00 3.96
CA MET A 32 -32.30 -12.74 5.34
C MET A 32 -30.78 -12.63 5.44
N VAL A 33 -30.00 -13.50 4.77
CA VAL A 33 -28.55 -13.45 4.74
C VAL A 33 -28.04 -12.17 4.07
N THR A 34 -28.63 -11.76 2.95
CA THR A 34 -28.22 -10.54 2.25
C THR A 34 -28.48 -9.27 3.07
N ILE A 35 -29.60 -9.23 3.81
CA ILE A 35 -29.90 -8.11 4.72
C ILE A 35 -28.87 -8.05 5.87
N ILE A 36 -28.57 -9.19 6.50
CA ILE A 36 -27.60 -9.24 7.60
C ILE A 36 -26.21 -8.83 7.11
N LEU A 37 -25.78 -9.36 5.96
CA LEU A 37 -24.50 -8.98 5.35
C LEU A 37 -24.43 -7.49 5.00
N GLY A 38 -25.54 -6.93 4.49
CA GLY A 38 -25.63 -5.50 4.18
C GLY A 38 -25.44 -4.62 5.42
N ILE A 39 -26.07 -4.98 6.54
CA ILE A 39 -25.92 -4.24 7.81
C ILE A 39 -24.48 -4.35 8.34
N LEU A 40 -23.90 -5.55 8.31
CA LEU A 40 -22.52 -5.76 8.75
C LEU A 40 -21.53 -5.00 7.87
N ALA A 41 -21.70 -5.01 6.56
CA ALA A 41 -20.86 -4.29 5.61
C ALA A 41 -20.92 -2.77 5.83
N ALA A 42 -22.11 -2.22 6.10
CA ALA A 42 -22.28 -0.79 6.35
C ALA A 42 -21.44 -0.28 7.53
N VAL A 43 -21.19 -1.11 8.53
CA VAL A 43 -20.37 -0.76 9.70
C VAL A 43 -18.89 -1.10 9.49
N ALA A 44 -18.59 -2.21 8.79
CA ALA A 44 -17.23 -2.70 8.62
C ALA A 44 -16.41 -1.87 7.62
N ILE A 45 -17.01 -1.44 6.51
CA ILE A 45 -16.30 -0.72 5.44
C ILE A 45 -15.69 0.59 5.92
N PRO A 46 -16.39 1.51 6.60
CA PRO A 46 -15.79 2.76 7.06
C PRO A 46 -14.63 2.55 8.04
N ARG A 47 -14.75 1.57 8.92
CA ARG A 47 -13.68 1.22 9.87
C ARG A 47 -12.43 0.67 9.18
N TYR A 48 -12.64 -0.14 8.16
CA TYR A 48 -11.55 -0.68 7.36
C TYR A 48 -10.80 0.43 6.62
N MET A 49 -11.52 1.34 5.97
CA MET A 49 -10.92 2.49 5.27
C MET A 49 -10.05 3.35 6.20
N THR A 50 -10.55 3.65 7.40
CA THR A 50 -9.75 4.39 8.41
C THR A 50 -8.48 3.64 8.81
N SER A 51 -8.53 2.31 8.90
CA SER A 51 -7.36 1.49 9.23
C SER A 51 -6.33 1.49 8.10
N VAL A 52 -6.78 1.44 6.85
CA VAL A 52 -5.91 1.54 5.67
C VAL A 52 -5.20 2.89 5.63
N GLN A 53 -5.94 4.00 5.78
CA GLN A 53 -5.35 5.34 5.81
C GLN A 53 -4.26 5.48 6.89
N LYS A 54 -4.50 4.99 8.10
CA LYS A 54 -3.49 5.01 9.17
C LYS A 54 -2.26 4.16 8.84
N ALA A 55 -2.44 3.05 8.14
CA ALA A 55 -1.32 2.21 7.69
C ALA A 55 -0.48 2.91 6.62
N GLU A 56 -1.12 3.60 5.68
CA GLU A 56 -0.45 4.42 4.67
C GLU A 56 0.32 5.57 5.32
N GLU A 57 -0.30 6.31 6.25
CA GLU A 57 0.38 7.36 7.02
C GLU A 57 1.62 6.85 7.76
N ALA A 58 1.53 5.69 8.40
CA ALA A 58 2.68 5.11 9.09
C ALA A 58 3.80 4.69 8.12
N ALA A 59 3.44 4.18 6.95
CA ALA A 59 4.41 3.85 5.89
C ALA A 59 5.08 5.10 5.33
N GLU A 60 4.33 6.17 5.10
CA GLU A 60 4.84 7.47 4.68
C GLU A 60 5.84 8.03 5.71
N ASP A 61 5.46 8.02 6.99
CA ASP A 61 6.34 8.48 8.08
C ASP A 61 7.65 7.69 8.14
N ALA A 62 7.63 6.38 7.87
CA ALA A 62 8.83 5.55 7.80
C ALA A 62 9.75 5.98 6.65
N VAL A 63 9.19 6.25 5.46
CA VAL A 63 9.95 6.73 4.30
C VAL A 63 10.55 8.10 4.58
N ILE A 64 9.77 9.05 5.09
CA ILE A 64 10.23 10.41 5.42
C ILE A 64 11.32 10.38 6.50
N ASN A 65 11.19 9.54 7.52
CA ASN A 65 12.22 9.36 8.55
C ASN A 65 13.52 8.76 7.96
N SER A 66 13.41 7.86 6.99
CA SER A 66 14.58 7.33 6.27
C SER A 66 15.28 8.42 5.47
N ILE A 67 14.54 9.31 4.81
CA ILE A 67 15.10 10.47 4.11
C ILE A 67 15.80 11.40 5.10
N LYS A 68 15.19 11.74 6.23
CA LYS A 68 15.79 12.58 7.28
C LYS A 68 17.12 12.00 7.78
N ALA A 69 17.14 10.69 8.03
CA ALA A 69 18.37 10.00 8.44
C ALA A 69 19.45 10.03 7.34
N GLY A 70 19.07 9.75 6.09
CA GLY A 70 19.98 9.83 4.94
C GLY A 70 20.56 11.22 4.73
N LEU A 71 19.73 12.26 4.83
CA LEU A 71 20.17 13.66 4.75
C LEU A 71 21.19 14.01 5.85
N ALA A 72 20.99 13.55 7.08
CA ALA A 72 21.93 13.77 8.18
C ALA A 72 23.27 13.06 7.93
N THR A 73 23.24 11.83 7.40
CA THR A 73 24.44 11.07 7.02
C THR A 73 25.19 11.78 5.90
N HIS A 74 24.50 12.15 4.82
CA HIS A 74 25.07 12.89 3.69
C HIS A 74 25.74 14.20 4.13
N ALA A 75 25.07 14.98 4.97
CA ALA A 75 25.62 16.22 5.49
C ALA A 75 26.89 15.99 6.34
N THR A 76 26.96 14.88 7.08
CA THR A 76 28.14 14.52 7.87
C THR A 76 29.28 14.06 6.98
N GLU A 77 29.03 13.30 5.93
CA GLU A 77 30.05 12.93 4.93
C GLU A 77 30.60 14.15 4.24
N LYS A 78 29.78 15.10 3.82
CA LYS A 78 30.22 16.35 3.21
C LYS A 78 31.03 17.22 4.16
N LEU A 79 30.70 17.20 5.45
CA LEU A 79 31.51 17.86 6.46
C LEU A 79 32.92 17.25 6.54
N MET A 80 33.04 15.92 6.50
CA MET A 80 34.31 15.22 6.53
C MET A 80 35.13 15.44 5.26
N GLU A 81 34.48 15.46 4.08
CA GLU A 81 35.14 15.65 2.80
C GLU A 81 35.60 17.09 2.56
N ASN A 82 34.75 18.06 2.86
CA ASN A 82 34.90 19.45 2.43
C ASN A 82 35.01 20.44 3.60
N GLY A 83 34.99 19.94 4.86
CA GLY A 83 34.97 20.77 6.05
C GLY A 83 33.67 21.55 6.27
N ARG A 84 32.61 21.19 5.53
CA ARG A 84 31.35 21.92 5.51
C ARG A 84 30.17 21.00 5.23
N ARG A 85 29.05 21.21 5.94
CA ARG A 85 27.81 20.48 5.67
C ARG A 85 27.13 20.99 4.41
N SER A 86 26.58 20.09 3.60
CA SER A 86 25.75 20.42 2.47
C SER A 86 24.70 19.32 2.26
N TRP A 87 23.57 19.69 1.68
CA TRP A 87 22.46 18.77 1.40
C TRP A 87 22.23 18.66 -0.10
N PRO A 88 21.81 17.49 -0.61
CA PRO A 88 21.61 17.29 -2.04
C PRO A 88 20.45 18.15 -2.55
N THR A 89 20.45 18.46 -3.85
CA THR A 89 19.33 19.16 -4.48
C THR A 89 18.09 18.29 -4.55
N ASN A 90 18.26 16.98 -4.73
CA ASN A 90 17.19 15.99 -4.68
C ASN A 90 17.35 15.18 -3.38
N PRO A 91 16.38 15.22 -2.46
CA PRO A 91 16.49 14.53 -1.18
C PRO A 91 16.60 13.00 -1.33
N TRP A 92 16.13 12.44 -2.43
CA TRP A 92 16.29 11.02 -2.73
C TRP A 92 17.76 10.60 -2.94
N ASP A 93 18.66 11.52 -3.30
CA ASP A 93 20.09 11.21 -3.48
C ASP A 93 20.78 10.88 -2.16
N ALA A 94 20.16 11.24 -1.04
CA ALA A 94 20.65 10.88 0.30
C ALA A 94 20.32 9.43 0.72
N LEU A 95 19.53 8.71 -0.08
CA LEU A 95 19.16 7.32 0.20
C LEU A 95 19.92 6.36 -0.72
N GLU A 96 20.53 5.34 -0.14
CA GLU A 96 21.11 4.23 -0.90
C GLU A 96 20.02 3.38 -1.55
N THR A 97 18.96 3.08 -0.80
CA THR A 97 17.81 2.32 -1.30
C THR A 97 16.56 3.21 -1.35
N LYS A 98 15.96 3.30 -2.52
CA LYS A 98 14.72 4.08 -2.73
C LYS A 98 13.48 3.24 -2.33
N PRO A 99 12.38 3.86 -1.87
CA PRO A 99 11.15 3.14 -1.57
C PRO A 99 10.52 2.55 -2.84
N ALA A 100 9.65 1.55 -2.65
CA ALA A 100 8.82 1.05 -3.73
C ALA A 100 7.95 2.19 -4.30
N GLY A 101 7.73 2.19 -5.62
CA GLY A 101 6.97 3.24 -6.30
C GLY A 101 7.74 4.54 -6.56
N TRP A 102 9.01 4.63 -6.14
CA TRP A 102 9.83 5.80 -6.48
C TRP A 102 10.11 5.87 -7.98
N THR A 103 9.96 7.08 -8.55
CA THR A 103 10.33 7.40 -9.93
C THR A 103 11.12 8.69 -9.97
N ASN A 104 12.11 8.77 -10.88
CA ASN A 104 12.98 9.95 -11.02
C ASN A 104 12.42 10.95 -12.04
N ASP A 105 11.14 11.23 -11.95
CA ASP A 105 10.50 12.24 -12.79
C ASP A 105 10.34 13.54 -12.02
N ASN A 106 10.61 14.66 -12.69
CA ASN A 106 10.39 16.00 -12.11
C ASN A 106 8.91 16.40 -12.26
N ALA A 107 8.04 15.68 -11.56
CA ALA A 107 6.60 15.87 -11.56
C ALA A 107 6.02 15.42 -10.22
N ASN A 108 4.76 15.74 -9.97
CA ASN A 108 4.04 15.22 -8.80
C ASN A 108 3.69 13.75 -9.00
N ALA A 109 3.56 13.00 -7.90
CA ALA A 109 3.06 11.62 -7.94
C ALA A 109 1.65 11.59 -8.54
N ALA A 110 1.40 10.63 -9.42
CA ALA A 110 0.14 10.53 -10.17
C ALA A 110 -0.52 9.15 -10.04
N ASP A 111 0.26 8.10 -9.83
CA ASP A 111 -0.22 6.73 -9.71
C ASP A 111 -0.15 6.26 -8.25
N ASP A 112 -1.03 5.34 -7.87
CA ASP A 112 -1.09 4.75 -6.53
C ASP A 112 0.28 4.21 -6.07
N GLY A 113 0.66 4.56 -4.84
CA GLY A 113 1.93 4.17 -4.23
C GLY A 113 3.16 4.88 -4.80
N GLN A 114 3.00 5.83 -5.71
CA GLN A 114 4.10 6.51 -6.37
C GLN A 114 4.71 7.60 -5.49
N TRP A 115 6.05 7.64 -5.48
CA TRP A 115 6.86 8.67 -4.84
C TRP A 115 7.63 9.47 -5.87
N ARG A 116 7.56 10.79 -5.80
CA ARG A 116 8.30 11.70 -6.69
C ARG A 116 8.86 12.90 -5.96
N PHE A 117 9.79 13.59 -6.61
CA PHE A 117 10.30 14.87 -6.16
C PHE A 117 10.22 15.89 -7.30
N THR A 118 9.61 17.03 -7.02
CA THR A 118 9.47 18.13 -7.98
C THR A 118 10.45 19.24 -7.63
N THR A 119 11.37 19.54 -8.54
CA THR A 119 12.43 20.55 -8.30
C THR A 119 11.92 21.98 -8.33
N SER A 120 10.83 22.26 -9.04
CA SER A 120 10.25 23.61 -9.15
C SER A 120 9.61 24.08 -7.84
N THR A 121 8.96 23.18 -7.12
CA THR A 121 8.32 23.45 -5.82
C THR A 121 9.15 22.94 -4.65
N ALA A 122 10.20 22.16 -4.93
CA ALA A 122 11.03 21.46 -3.94
C ALA A 122 10.23 20.53 -3.02
N ASN A 123 9.21 19.85 -3.56
CA ASN A 123 8.30 19.00 -2.81
C ASN A 123 8.52 17.51 -3.11
N ILE A 124 8.56 16.70 -2.06
CA ILE A 124 8.38 15.25 -2.16
C ILE A 124 6.88 15.01 -2.17
N THR A 125 6.39 14.26 -3.15
CA THR A 125 4.96 13.91 -3.27
C THR A 125 4.75 12.40 -3.23
N HIS A 126 3.63 11.99 -2.64
CA HIS A 126 3.18 10.61 -2.59
C HIS A 126 1.69 10.52 -2.94
N MET A 127 1.32 9.59 -3.80
CA MET A 127 -0.07 9.30 -4.15
C MET A 127 -0.54 8.06 -3.38
N ARG A 128 -1.58 8.22 -2.58
CA ARG A 128 -2.21 7.13 -1.81
C ARG A 128 -3.18 6.34 -2.66
N GLY A 129 -3.48 5.11 -2.23
CA GLY A 129 -4.43 4.22 -2.91
C GLY A 129 -5.88 4.73 -2.97
N ASP A 130 -6.24 5.70 -2.16
CA ASP A 130 -7.54 6.39 -2.21
C ASP A 130 -7.55 7.58 -3.21
N GLY A 131 -6.43 7.84 -3.89
CA GLY A 131 -6.24 8.95 -4.82
C GLY A 131 -5.90 10.28 -4.13
N THR A 132 -5.62 10.27 -2.83
CA THR A 132 -5.16 11.46 -2.10
C THR A 132 -3.68 11.70 -2.40
N LEU A 133 -3.34 12.90 -2.89
CA LEU A 133 -1.97 13.35 -3.04
C LEU A 133 -1.53 14.05 -1.77
N VAL A 134 -0.36 13.69 -1.25
CA VAL A 134 0.27 14.36 -0.10
C VAL A 134 1.67 14.80 -0.45
N HIS A 135 2.17 15.84 0.23
CA HIS A 135 3.51 16.35 0.00
C HIS A 135 4.23 16.74 1.29
N TRP A 136 5.55 16.88 1.17
CA TRP A 136 6.46 17.41 2.17
C TRP A 136 7.41 18.38 1.49
N ASP A 137 7.50 19.60 1.99
CA ASP A 137 8.44 20.60 1.50
C ASP A 137 9.86 20.20 1.88
N TYR A 138 10.76 20.29 0.94
CA TYR A 138 12.17 20.07 1.16
C TYR A 138 12.95 21.36 0.98
N ASP A 139 13.59 21.82 2.05
CA ASP A 139 14.54 22.92 1.98
C ASP A 139 15.96 22.36 2.11
N LYS A 140 16.73 22.43 1.03
CA LYS A 140 18.15 22.03 1.04
C LYS A 140 19.05 23.00 1.81
N GLY A 141 18.50 24.12 2.30
CA GLY A 141 19.23 25.20 2.92
C GLY A 141 20.08 26.00 1.94
N THR A 142 20.71 27.04 2.45
CA THR A 142 21.65 27.89 1.70
C THR A 142 23.08 27.55 2.07
N ASN A 143 23.87 27.15 1.09
CA ASN A 143 25.28 26.86 1.26
C ASN A 143 26.09 28.15 1.01
N THR A 144 26.02 29.12 1.93
CA THR A 144 26.63 30.44 1.80
C THR A 144 28.04 30.52 2.37
N GLY A 145 28.50 29.50 3.08
CA GLY A 145 29.83 29.46 3.61
C GLY A 145 30.04 30.04 5.00
N GLY A 146 28.94 30.32 5.71
CA GLY A 146 28.98 30.76 7.10
C GLY A 146 28.62 29.68 8.11
N ASN A 147 28.88 29.94 9.40
CA ASN A 147 28.46 29.06 10.50
C ASN A 147 26.94 29.01 10.69
N SER A 148 26.18 29.79 9.92
CA SER A 148 24.72 29.91 9.93
C SER A 148 24.08 29.37 8.66
N ASP A 149 24.75 28.46 7.94
CA ASP A 149 24.16 27.79 6.82
C ASP A 149 22.90 27.02 7.29
N ALA A 150 21.77 27.30 6.63
CA ALA A 150 20.51 26.68 6.97
C ALA A 150 20.65 25.15 6.80
N THR A 151 20.17 24.45 7.79
CA THR A 151 20.17 22.97 7.76
C THR A 151 19.07 22.51 6.81
N GLY A 152 19.39 21.56 5.93
CA GLY A 152 18.37 20.91 5.11
C GLY A 152 17.25 20.36 5.99
N SER A 153 16.02 20.69 5.68
CA SER A 153 14.85 20.31 6.46
C SER A 153 13.75 19.73 5.58
N LEU A 154 12.97 18.84 6.17
CA LEU A 154 11.70 18.36 5.61
C LEU A 154 10.58 18.90 6.46
N GLY A 155 9.57 19.48 5.80
CA GLY A 155 8.35 19.97 6.38
C GLY A 155 7.48 18.88 6.98
N VAL A 156 6.29 19.25 7.38
CA VAL A 156 5.23 18.32 7.81
C VAL A 156 4.48 17.80 6.59
N ARG A 157 3.68 16.76 6.79
CA ARG A 157 2.77 16.25 5.75
C ARG A 157 1.65 17.23 5.52
N GLU A 158 1.40 17.57 4.26
CA GLU A 158 0.32 18.43 3.83
C GLU A 158 -0.43 17.79 2.64
N ASP A 159 -1.72 18.09 2.51
CA ASP A 159 -2.52 17.59 1.41
C ASP A 159 -2.27 18.41 0.13
N GLY A 160 -2.31 17.73 -1.01
CA GLY A 160 -2.13 18.33 -2.34
C GLY A 160 -0.68 18.30 -2.83
N ALA A 161 -0.44 19.06 -3.90
CA ALA A 161 0.84 19.06 -4.61
C ALA A 161 1.91 20.01 -4.03
N GLY A 162 1.52 20.86 -3.10
CA GLY A 162 2.32 22.01 -2.65
C GLY A 162 2.36 23.16 -3.67
N SER A 163 2.81 24.31 -3.26
CA SER A 163 2.88 25.54 -4.08
C SER A 163 4.34 25.87 -4.44
#